data_d8d08a1e66de2cc32779db7a863e768c
#
_entry.id   d8d08a1e66de2cc32779db7a863e768c
#
_cell.length_a   1.000
_cell.length_b   1.000
_cell.length_c   1.000
_cell.angle_alpha   90.00
_cell.angle_beta   90.00
_cell.angle_gamma   90.00
#
_symmetry.space_group_name_H-M   'P 1'
#
loop_
_entity.id
_entity.type
_entity.pdbx_description
1 polymer ?
#
loop_
_entity_poly.entity_id
_entity_poly.type
_entity_poly.pdbx_seq_one_letter_code
_entity_poly.pdbx_strand_id
1 'polypeptide(L)'
;PTDDPTHGKQQLALFHGYYEQHQYFPLMISEPTTKHMFLGWLRPGTVHAALGAEDDVLRVVLPLRVEQPDMAIHLRGDCGFGLPKMYQVCEDHQLTYTFGLATNNRLKAQTTDLVTQAAQRYEETGEKQRLFTHFEYQADSWDRPRRVIAKAEHQDAGTNLRFVVTNLPVTSDEQAEQRYDDYVQRGESEQRFDELKNGLELGRLSCHRFLANFWRLLLHVAAYNLLNAFRDAEETPAELRHAQPAKWRSKLFKVAAKIVTSTRRVLLELPTHWPHWPLFEAMCQRVLAFIPYTTPRPAIP
;
A
#
# COMPACT_ATOMS: atom_id res chain seq x y z
N PRO A 1 0.11 3.89 -6.74
CA PRO A 1 -1.05 4.76 -6.78
C PRO A 1 -2.33 3.97 -6.99
N THR A 2 -3.47 4.60 -6.68
CA THR A 2 -4.80 4.06 -6.93
C THR A 2 -5.67 5.14 -7.57
N ASP A 3 -6.66 4.74 -8.37
CA ASP A 3 -7.66 5.67 -8.90
C ASP A 3 -8.64 6.08 -7.81
N ASP A 4 -9.09 7.32 -7.84
CA ASP A 4 -10.16 7.85 -7.00
C ASP A 4 -11.15 8.66 -7.86
N PRO A 5 -12.19 7.98 -8.41
CA PRO A 5 -13.17 8.60 -9.29
C PRO A 5 -13.87 9.79 -8.63
N THR A 6 -14.07 10.87 -9.38
CA THR A 6 -14.75 12.05 -8.91
C THR A 6 -16.09 12.21 -9.61
N HIS A 7 -17.09 12.71 -8.89
CA HIS A 7 -18.48 12.81 -9.38
C HIS A 7 -18.95 14.25 -9.62
N GLY A 8 -18.01 15.19 -9.77
CA GLY A 8 -18.35 16.60 -9.97
C GLY A 8 -17.15 17.42 -10.47
N LYS A 9 -17.35 18.73 -10.63
CA LYS A 9 -16.30 19.66 -11.04
C LYS A 9 -15.39 19.99 -9.86
N GLN A 10 -14.63 18.99 -9.39
CA GLN A 10 -13.69 19.15 -8.29
C GLN A 10 -12.35 19.68 -8.81
N GLN A 11 -11.72 20.54 -8.04
CA GLN A 11 -10.45 21.14 -8.40
C GLN A 11 -9.37 20.05 -8.61
N LEU A 12 -8.68 20.07 -9.76
CA LEU A 12 -7.65 19.11 -10.18
C LEU A 12 -8.14 17.64 -10.35
N ALA A 13 -9.44 17.40 -10.34
CA ALA A 13 -10.03 16.16 -10.80
C ALA A 13 -9.99 16.18 -12.33
N LEU A 14 -8.98 15.55 -12.90
CA LEU A 14 -8.68 15.60 -14.33
C LEU A 14 -8.96 14.25 -14.98
N PHE A 15 -9.26 14.26 -16.27
CA PHE A 15 -9.54 13.04 -17.04
C PHE A 15 -8.26 12.21 -17.21
N HIS A 16 -8.33 10.94 -16.82
CA HIS A 16 -7.23 9.99 -16.95
C HIS A 16 -7.51 9.02 -18.10
N GLY A 17 -6.70 9.07 -19.18
CA GLY A 17 -6.96 8.32 -20.40
C GLY A 17 -6.96 6.79 -20.23
N TYR A 18 -6.16 6.25 -19.32
CA TYR A 18 -6.12 4.81 -19.07
C TYR A 18 -7.36 4.30 -18.31
N TYR A 19 -7.89 5.09 -17.38
CA TYR A 19 -9.09 4.75 -16.60
C TYR A 19 -10.39 5.30 -17.23
N GLU A 20 -10.27 6.10 -18.29
CA GLU A 20 -11.41 6.71 -19.00
C GLU A 20 -12.39 7.48 -18.10
N GLN A 21 -11.85 8.12 -17.03
CA GLN A 21 -12.67 8.83 -16.05
C GLN A 21 -11.97 10.07 -15.49
N HIS A 22 -12.77 11.01 -14.93
CA HIS A 22 -12.22 12.09 -14.12
C HIS A 22 -11.94 11.57 -12.72
N GLN A 23 -10.72 11.78 -12.23
CA GLN A 23 -10.27 11.21 -10.96
C GLN A 23 -9.18 12.04 -10.30
N TYR A 24 -8.90 11.73 -9.05
CA TYR A 24 -7.60 11.93 -8.41
C TYR A 24 -6.74 10.66 -8.57
N PHE A 25 -5.44 10.82 -8.35
CA PHE A 25 -4.51 9.69 -8.46
C PHE A 25 -3.54 9.66 -7.26
N PRO A 26 -4.07 9.41 -6.04
CA PRO A 26 -3.25 9.41 -4.83
C PRO A 26 -2.15 8.35 -4.87
N LEU A 27 -0.97 8.74 -4.36
CA LEU A 27 0.14 7.85 -4.08
C LEU A 27 0.07 7.41 -2.62
N MET A 28 0.27 6.12 -2.38
CA MET A 28 0.30 5.56 -1.03
C MET A 28 1.55 4.72 -0.82
N ILE A 29 2.13 4.84 0.38
CA ILE A 29 3.27 4.02 0.83
C ILE A 29 2.84 3.32 2.11
N SER A 30 2.92 2.00 2.12
CA SER A 30 2.56 1.16 3.27
C SER A 30 3.68 0.20 3.65
N GLU A 31 3.75 -0.14 4.92
CA GLU A 31 4.63 -1.18 5.45
C GLU A 31 3.84 -2.51 5.52
N PRO A 32 4.38 -3.62 4.97
CA PRO A 32 3.63 -4.87 4.84
C PRO A 32 3.39 -5.61 6.17
N THR A 33 4.33 -5.57 7.11
CA THR A 33 4.29 -6.35 8.35
C THR A 33 3.26 -5.79 9.33
N THR A 34 3.36 -4.50 9.63
CA THR A 34 2.45 -3.79 10.54
C THR A 34 1.18 -3.32 9.85
N LYS A 35 1.13 -3.41 8.51
CA LYS A 35 0.02 -2.93 7.66
C LYS A 35 -0.23 -1.42 7.78
N HIS A 36 0.69 -0.66 8.37
CA HIS A 36 0.54 0.77 8.49
C HIS A 36 0.74 1.48 7.16
N MET A 37 -0.03 2.52 6.96
CA MET A 37 0.09 3.44 5.83
C MET A 37 0.99 4.60 6.26
N PHE A 38 2.22 4.67 5.72
CA PHE A 38 3.18 5.72 6.07
C PHE A 38 2.90 7.03 5.36
N LEU A 39 2.37 6.95 4.15
CA LEU A 39 2.07 8.13 3.35
C LEU A 39 0.76 7.94 2.58
N GLY A 40 -0.04 8.99 2.53
CA GLY A 40 -1.11 9.19 1.56
C GLY A 40 -0.95 10.57 0.96
N TRP A 41 -0.63 10.66 -0.34
CA TRP A 41 -0.38 11.91 -1.04
C TRP A 41 -1.38 12.10 -2.17
N LEU A 42 -2.29 13.08 -2.05
CA LEU A 42 -3.27 13.36 -3.09
C LEU A 42 -2.58 14.02 -4.30
N ARG A 43 -2.89 13.54 -5.50
CA ARG A 43 -2.33 14.04 -6.74
C ARG A 43 -3.43 14.29 -7.78
N PRO A 44 -3.24 15.24 -8.72
CA PRO A 44 -4.14 15.42 -9.85
C PRO A 44 -4.33 14.13 -10.67
N GLY A 45 -5.48 14.01 -11.34
CA GLY A 45 -5.85 12.79 -12.04
C GLY A 45 -4.99 12.40 -13.24
N THR A 46 -4.31 13.35 -13.88
CA THR A 46 -3.53 13.12 -15.12
C THR A 46 -2.05 12.83 -14.88
N VAL A 47 -1.59 12.80 -13.62
CA VAL A 47 -0.16 12.61 -13.34
C VAL A 47 0.29 11.18 -13.61
N HIS A 48 1.53 11.03 -14.07
CA HIS A 48 2.17 9.71 -14.17
C HIS A 48 2.27 9.03 -12.81
N ALA A 49 2.15 7.70 -12.77
CA ALA A 49 2.16 6.91 -11.54
C ALA A 49 3.34 7.25 -10.61
N ALA A 50 4.53 7.43 -11.15
CA ALA A 50 5.74 7.73 -10.37
C ALA A 50 6.10 9.22 -10.27
N LEU A 51 5.25 10.13 -10.75
CA LEU A 51 5.59 11.56 -10.66
C LEU A 51 5.68 12.00 -9.18
N GLY A 52 6.87 12.47 -8.78
CA GLY A 52 7.15 12.89 -7.41
C GLY A 52 7.27 11.75 -6.39
N ALA A 53 7.24 10.49 -6.86
CA ALA A 53 7.34 9.34 -5.96
C ALA A 53 8.71 9.26 -5.26
N GLU A 54 9.76 9.73 -5.92
CA GLU A 54 11.10 9.85 -5.36
C GLU A 54 11.13 10.75 -4.12
N ASP A 55 10.49 11.91 -4.18
CA ASP A 55 10.37 12.83 -3.05
C ASP A 55 9.49 12.25 -1.94
N ASP A 56 8.41 11.57 -2.33
CA ASP A 56 7.48 10.95 -1.39
C ASP A 56 8.13 9.79 -0.63
N VAL A 57 8.99 9.00 -1.29
CA VAL A 57 9.81 7.98 -0.64
C VAL A 57 10.75 8.62 0.37
N LEU A 58 11.43 9.71 0.02
CA LEU A 58 12.34 10.40 0.93
C LEU A 58 11.61 11.02 2.12
N ARG A 59 10.38 11.51 1.97
CA ARG A 59 9.53 11.97 3.10
C ARG A 59 9.31 10.87 4.15
N VAL A 60 9.29 9.61 3.75
CA VAL A 60 9.16 8.47 4.66
C VAL A 60 10.54 8.01 5.17
N VAL A 61 11.50 7.86 4.28
CA VAL A 61 12.80 7.26 4.59
C VAL A 61 13.66 8.15 5.48
N LEU A 62 13.72 9.46 5.20
CA LEU A 62 14.61 10.36 5.96
C LEU A 62 14.27 10.43 7.45
N PRO A 63 12.99 10.59 7.88
CA PRO A 63 12.66 10.53 9.30
C PRO A 63 12.99 9.17 9.94
N LEU A 64 12.76 8.05 9.24
CA LEU A 64 13.11 6.72 9.73
C LEU A 64 14.61 6.57 9.95
N ARG A 65 15.44 7.11 9.06
CA ARG A 65 16.90 7.11 9.20
C ARG A 65 17.42 7.98 10.35
N VAL A 66 16.70 9.05 10.71
CA VAL A 66 17.02 9.85 11.90
C VAL A 66 16.85 9.04 13.18
N GLU A 67 15.75 8.28 13.27
CA GLU A 67 15.44 7.47 14.45
C GLU A 67 16.23 6.16 14.49
N GLN A 68 16.47 5.55 13.32
CA GLN A 68 17.14 4.26 13.18
C GLN A 68 18.09 4.28 11.97
N PRO A 69 19.32 4.79 12.14
CA PRO A 69 20.27 5.00 11.03
C PRO A 69 20.62 3.74 10.25
N ASP A 70 20.69 2.58 10.91
CA ASP A 70 21.10 1.29 10.32
C ASP A 70 19.92 0.43 9.84
N MET A 71 18.68 0.94 9.90
CA MET A 71 17.51 0.18 9.47
C MET A 71 17.61 -0.23 8.00
N ALA A 72 17.55 -1.52 7.71
CA ALA A 72 17.44 -2.02 6.35
C ALA A 72 16.05 -1.70 5.78
N ILE A 73 16.01 -0.96 4.68
CA ILE A 73 14.75 -0.57 4.03
C ILE A 73 14.74 -1.14 2.61
N HIS A 74 13.68 -1.88 2.30
CA HIS A 74 13.45 -2.45 0.97
C HIS A 74 12.16 -1.88 0.36
N LEU A 75 12.25 -1.32 -0.84
CA LEU A 75 11.12 -0.77 -1.57
C LEU A 75 10.58 -1.76 -2.61
N ARG A 76 9.27 -1.88 -2.68
CA ARG A 76 8.58 -2.65 -3.72
C ARG A 76 7.54 -1.76 -4.42
N GLY A 77 7.51 -1.85 -5.73
CA GLY A 77 6.55 -1.11 -6.55
C GLY A 77 6.24 -1.84 -7.85
N ASP A 78 5.14 -1.50 -8.49
CA ASP A 78 4.80 -2.02 -9.81
C ASP A 78 5.71 -1.45 -10.91
N CYS A 79 5.44 -1.78 -12.15
CA CYS A 79 6.23 -1.31 -13.28
C CYS A 79 6.15 0.22 -13.50
N GLY A 80 5.17 0.89 -12.92
CA GLY A 80 5.08 2.35 -12.95
C GLY A 80 6.20 3.04 -12.16
N PHE A 81 6.83 2.33 -11.19
CA PHE A 81 7.95 2.83 -10.39
C PHE A 81 9.31 2.37 -10.88
N GLY A 82 9.38 1.50 -11.88
CA GLY A 82 10.62 1.01 -12.48
C GLY A 82 11.28 2.07 -13.36
N LEU A 83 11.65 3.23 -12.82
CA LEU A 83 12.19 4.39 -13.53
C LEU A 83 13.59 4.77 -13.03
N PRO A 84 14.45 5.33 -13.90
CA PRO A 84 15.82 5.72 -13.56
C PRO A 84 15.94 6.56 -12.29
N LYS A 85 15.07 7.56 -12.11
CA LYS A 85 15.06 8.41 -10.91
C LYS A 85 14.79 7.63 -9.63
N MET A 86 13.89 6.65 -9.67
CA MET A 86 13.60 5.80 -8.50
C MET A 86 14.78 4.90 -8.15
N TYR A 87 15.45 4.34 -9.17
CA TYR A 87 16.66 3.56 -8.93
C TYR A 87 17.75 4.43 -8.29
N GLN A 88 17.99 5.61 -8.85
CA GLN A 88 18.98 6.54 -8.35
C GLN A 88 18.71 6.92 -6.88
N VAL A 89 17.51 7.35 -6.55
CA VAL A 89 17.16 7.70 -5.17
C VAL A 89 17.36 6.50 -4.22
N CYS A 90 16.96 5.30 -4.62
CA CYS A 90 17.21 4.12 -3.79
C CYS A 90 18.70 3.88 -3.58
N GLU A 91 19.50 3.96 -4.63
CA GLU A 91 20.95 3.71 -4.62
C GLU A 91 21.70 4.80 -3.84
N ASP A 92 21.35 6.07 -4.02
CA ASP A 92 21.95 7.21 -3.31
C ASP A 92 21.68 7.17 -1.79
N HIS A 93 20.51 6.66 -1.40
CA HIS A 93 20.10 6.55 0.02
C HIS A 93 20.27 5.14 0.60
N GLN A 94 21.04 4.26 -0.05
CA GLN A 94 21.34 2.90 0.42
C GLN A 94 20.07 2.08 0.71
N LEU A 95 19.04 2.26 -0.12
CA LEU A 95 17.82 1.47 -0.08
C LEU A 95 17.96 0.27 -1.03
N THR A 96 17.44 -0.87 -0.62
CA THR A 96 17.24 -1.97 -1.56
C THR A 96 15.87 -1.84 -2.23
N TYR A 97 15.74 -2.40 -3.43
CA TYR A 97 14.47 -2.32 -4.15
C TYR A 97 14.21 -3.55 -5.02
N THR A 98 12.93 -3.78 -5.30
CA THR A 98 12.43 -4.65 -6.37
C THR A 98 11.21 -3.99 -7.02
N PHE A 99 11.35 -3.56 -8.26
CA PHE A 99 10.28 -2.94 -9.04
C PHE A 99 9.90 -3.81 -10.22
N GLY A 100 8.60 -3.81 -10.57
CA GLY A 100 8.16 -4.37 -11.83
C GLY A 100 8.88 -3.71 -13.01
N LEU A 101 9.11 -4.46 -14.06
CA LEU A 101 9.70 -3.96 -15.29
C LEU A 101 8.78 -4.29 -16.47
N ALA A 102 8.42 -3.27 -17.25
CA ALA A 102 7.58 -3.46 -18.40
C ALA A 102 8.29 -4.31 -19.47
N THR A 103 7.57 -5.27 -20.02
CA THR A 103 8.07 -6.16 -21.05
C THR A 103 8.36 -5.40 -22.35
N ASN A 104 9.51 -5.66 -22.97
CA ASN A 104 9.87 -5.15 -24.28
C ASN A 104 10.51 -6.25 -25.15
N ASN A 105 10.77 -5.96 -26.43
CA ASN A 105 11.29 -6.94 -27.37
C ASN A 105 12.70 -7.43 -27.02
N ARG A 106 13.57 -6.57 -26.43
CA ARG A 106 14.92 -6.98 -26.00
C ARG A 106 14.87 -7.97 -24.86
N LEU A 107 13.99 -7.73 -23.86
CA LEU A 107 13.78 -8.66 -22.74
C LEU A 107 13.17 -9.98 -23.21
N LYS A 108 12.19 -9.94 -24.13
CA LYS A 108 11.64 -11.16 -24.74
C LYS A 108 12.69 -11.98 -25.46
N ALA A 109 13.56 -11.35 -26.25
CA ALA A 109 14.63 -12.03 -26.96
C ALA A 109 15.63 -12.70 -26.00
N GLN A 110 15.97 -12.05 -24.88
CA GLN A 110 16.89 -12.64 -23.87
C GLN A 110 16.28 -13.81 -23.09
N THR A 111 14.98 -14.00 -23.13
CA THR A 111 14.28 -15.04 -22.35
C THR A 111 13.57 -16.07 -23.23
N THR A 112 13.87 -16.13 -24.53
CA THR A 112 13.28 -17.08 -25.47
C THR A 112 13.47 -18.51 -25.01
N ASP A 113 14.67 -18.89 -24.58
CA ASP A 113 14.98 -20.23 -24.12
C ASP A 113 14.20 -20.59 -22.84
N LEU A 114 14.10 -19.65 -21.90
CA LEU A 114 13.32 -19.83 -20.67
C LEU A 114 11.84 -20.11 -20.96
N VAL A 115 11.25 -19.35 -21.90
CA VAL A 115 9.87 -19.52 -22.35
C VAL A 115 9.67 -20.86 -23.02
N THR A 116 10.62 -21.26 -23.90
CA THR A 116 10.56 -22.56 -24.61
C THR A 116 10.65 -23.73 -23.63
N GLN A 117 11.57 -23.66 -22.65
CA GLN A 117 11.68 -24.70 -21.62
C GLN A 117 10.41 -24.80 -20.76
N ALA A 118 9.80 -23.68 -20.39
CA ALA A 118 8.54 -23.70 -19.62
C ALA A 118 7.41 -24.37 -20.41
N ALA A 119 7.30 -24.09 -21.70
CA ALA A 119 6.30 -24.72 -22.58
C ALA A 119 6.55 -26.22 -22.74
N GLN A 120 7.78 -26.63 -23.01
CA GLN A 120 8.15 -28.06 -23.14
C GLN A 120 7.84 -28.86 -21.87
N ARG A 121 8.24 -28.33 -20.69
CA ARG A 121 7.94 -29.01 -19.42
C ARG A 121 6.43 -29.12 -19.15
N TYR A 122 5.66 -28.13 -19.58
CA TYR A 122 4.21 -28.19 -19.50
C TYR A 122 3.63 -29.28 -20.42
N GLU A 123 4.12 -29.40 -21.65
CA GLU A 123 3.71 -30.46 -22.60
C GLU A 123 4.04 -31.86 -22.06
N GLU A 124 5.17 -32.01 -21.35
CA GLU A 124 5.59 -33.29 -20.77
C GLU A 124 4.79 -33.69 -19.52
N THR A 125 4.43 -32.72 -18.68
CA THR A 125 3.85 -32.99 -17.35
C THR A 125 2.34 -32.74 -17.27
N GLY A 126 1.81 -31.89 -18.13
CA GLY A 126 0.44 -31.36 -18.03
C GLY A 126 0.20 -30.44 -16.85
N GLU A 127 1.27 -30.12 -16.08
CA GLU A 127 1.19 -29.29 -14.89
C GLU A 127 1.78 -27.91 -15.14
N LYS A 128 1.20 -26.89 -14.49
CA LYS A 128 1.69 -25.51 -14.53
C LYS A 128 3.18 -25.44 -14.22
N GLN A 129 3.93 -24.80 -15.09
CA GLN A 129 5.37 -24.59 -14.94
C GLN A 129 5.68 -23.14 -14.57
N ARG A 130 6.64 -22.96 -13.66
CA ARG A 130 7.24 -21.67 -13.30
C ARG A 130 8.74 -21.80 -13.38
N LEU A 131 9.36 -21.09 -14.29
CA LEU A 131 10.82 -21.04 -14.44
C LEU A 131 11.32 -19.62 -14.24
N PHE A 132 12.50 -19.52 -13.65
CA PHE A 132 13.14 -18.24 -13.36
C PHE A 132 14.53 -18.20 -13.98
N THR A 133 14.97 -16.98 -14.29
CA THR A 133 16.38 -16.70 -14.59
C THR A 133 16.69 -15.25 -14.22
N HIS A 134 17.97 -14.93 -14.19
CA HIS A 134 18.44 -13.59 -13.88
C HIS A 134 19.60 -13.19 -14.80
N PHE A 135 19.65 -11.90 -15.15
CA PHE A 135 20.70 -11.35 -16.01
C PHE A 135 20.89 -9.86 -15.77
N GLU A 136 22.01 -9.33 -16.24
CA GLU A 136 22.23 -7.89 -16.28
C GLU A 136 21.57 -7.32 -17.54
N TYR A 137 20.79 -6.26 -17.35
CA TYR A 137 20.09 -5.56 -18.43
C TYR A 137 20.27 -4.06 -18.28
N GLN A 138 20.41 -3.38 -19.40
CA GLN A 138 20.44 -1.94 -19.47
C GLN A 138 19.47 -1.46 -20.56
N ALA A 139 18.46 -0.67 -20.16
CA ALA A 139 17.63 0.08 -21.07
C ALA A 139 18.38 1.33 -21.55
N ASP A 140 17.99 1.88 -22.70
CA ASP A 140 18.66 3.05 -23.28
C ASP A 140 18.56 4.31 -22.38
N SER A 141 17.54 4.36 -21.52
CA SER A 141 17.34 5.44 -20.54
C SER A 141 18.07 5.24 -19.21
N TRP A 142 18.77 4.10 -19.02
CA TRP A 142 19.45 3.78 -17.77
C TRP A 142 20.92 4.20 -17.83
N ASP A 143 21.42 4.76 -16.75
CA ASP A 143 22.81 5.17 -16.57
C ASP A 143 23.79 3.97 -16.51
N ARG A 144 23.29 2.82 -16.05
CA ARG A 144 24.08 1.58 -15.88
C ARG A 144 23.22 0.33 -16.00
N PRO A 145 23.85 -0.86 -16.22
CA PRO A 145 23.17 -2.14 -16.15
C PRO A 145 22.63 -2.38 -14.72
N ARG A 146 21.49 -3.07 -14.63
CA ARG A 146 20.90 -3.51 -13.37
C ARG A 146 20.44 -4.95 -13.48
N ARG A 147 20.39 -5.64 -12.36
CA ARG A 147 19.91 -7.01 -12.27
C ARG A 147 18.42 -7.08 -12.57
N VAL A 148 18.08 -7.92 -13.56
CA VAL A 148 16.71 -8.25 -13.92
C VAL A 148 16.47 -9.72 -13.61
N ILE A 149 15.31 -10.01 -13.01
CA ILE A 149 14.80 -11.35 -12.82
C ILE A 149 13.64 -11.52 -13.79
N ALA A 150 13.65 -12.61 -14.56
CA ALA A 150 12.58 -13.01 -15.44
C ALA A 150 11.85 -14.22 -14.88
N LYS A 151 10.50 -14.20 -14.92
CA LYS A 151 9.64 -15.35 -14.66
C LYS A 151 8.92 -15.73 -15.93
N ALA A 152 9.09 -16.96 -16.41
CA ALA A 152 8.24 -17.59 -17.41
C ALA A 152 7.29 -18.57 -16.72
N GLU A 153 6.00 -18.35 -16.87
CA GLU A 153 4.98 -19.23 -16.34
C GLU A 153 4.12 -19.74 -17.51
N HIS A 154 4.01 -21.07 -17.64
CA HIS A 154 3.20 -21.70 -18.68
C HIS A 154 2.10 -22.55 -18.06
N GLN A 155 0.88 -22.41 -18.60
CA GLN A 155 -0.33 -23.11 -18.19
C GLN A 155 -1.30 -23.19 -19.36
N ASP A 156 -2.49 -23.77 -19.20
CA ASP A 156 -3.53 -23.89 -20.25
C ASP A 156 -3.79 -22.59 -21.03
N ALA A 157 -3.75 -21.44 -20.34
CA ALA A 157 -3.96 -20.14 -20.96
C ALA A 157 -2.73 -19.62 -21.76
N GLY A 158 -1.65 -20.41 -21.83
CA GLY A 158 -0.39 -20.05 -22.50
C GLY A 158 0.67 -19.48 -21.54
N THR A 159 1.67 -18.82 -22.13
CA THR A 159 2.84 -18.30 -21.39
C THR A 159 2.62 -16.89 -20.86
N ASN A 160 2.88 -16.71 -19.58
CA ASN A 160 2.94 -15.42 -18.90
C ASN A 160 4.39 -15.08 -18.53
N LEU A 161 4.98 -14.12 -19.24
CA LEU A 161 6.35 -13.65 -19.03
C LEU A 161 6.35 -12.33 -18.28
N ARG A 162 7.07 -12.27 -17.15
CA ARG A 162 7.14 -11.10 -16.27
C ARG A 162 8.59 -10.82 -15.88
N PHE A 163 8.87 -9.54 -15.64
CA PHE A 163 10.20 -9.07 -15.26
C PHE A 163 10.12 -8.16 -14.04
N VAL A 164 11.15 -8.26 -13.20
CA VAL A 164 11.41 -7.30 -12.13
C VAL A 164 12.87 -6.87 -12.18
N VAL A 165 13.15 -5.65 -11.76
CA VAL A 165 14.50 -5.11 -11.59
C VAL A 165 14.78 -4.95 -10.10
N THR A 166 15.99 -5.30 -9.68
CA THR A 166 16.41 -5.26 -8.27
C THR A 166 17.89 -4.92 -8.13
N ASN A 167 18.27 -4.30 -7.00
CA ASN A 167 19.67 -4.17 -6.58
C ASN A 167 20.08 -5.19 -5.51
N LEU A 168 19.18 -6.11 -5.16
CA LEU A 168 19.53 -7.24 -4.30
C LEU A 168 20.45 -8.21 -5.03
N PRO A 169 21.38 -8.87 -4.32
CA PRO A 169 22.20 -9.92 -4.92
C PRO A 169 21.33 -11.12 -5.34
N VAL A 170 21.58 -11.60 -6.55
CA VAL A 170 20.96 -12.81 -7.12
C VAL A 170 22.07 -13.56 -7.86
N THR A 171 22.36 -14.78 -7.42
CA THR A 171 23.46 -15.61 -7.92
C THR A 171 23.00 -16.96 -8.46
N SER A 172 21.72 -17.33 -8.25
CA SER A 172 21.11 -18.55 -8.79
C SER A 172 19.65 -18.33 -9.16
N ASP A 173 19.08 -19.26 -9.93
CA ASP A 173 17.67 -19.21 -10.32
C ASP A 173 16.74 -19.45 -9.13
N GLU A 174 17.15 -20.21 -8.11
CA GLU A 174 16.40 -20.39 -6.86
C GLU A 174 16.33 -19.08 -6.07
N GLN A 175 17.42 -18.31 -6.03
CA GLN A 175 17.40 -16.98 -5.43
C GLN A 175 16.54 -16.00 -6.25
N ALA A 176 16.56 -16.13 -7.58
CA ALA A 176 15.68 -15.34 -8.45
C ALA A 176 14.20 -15.61 -8.14
N GLU A 177 13.82 -16.89 -7.97
CA GLU A 177 12.48 -17.29 -7.56
C GLU A 177 12.10 -16.68 -6.20
N GLN A 178 12.94 -16.85 -5.18
CA GLN A 178 12.69 -16.28 -3.84
C GLN A 178 12.49 -14.76 -3.88
N ARG A 179 13.37 -14.02 -4.59
CA ARG A 179 13.23 -12.56 -4.72
C ARG A 179 11.99 -12.15 -5.48
N TYR A 180 11.60 -12.93 -6.48
CA TYR A 180 10.36 -12.69 -7.21
C TYR A 180 9.13 -12.96 -6.33
N ASP A 181 9.13 -14.03 -5.54
CA ASP A 181 8.03 -14.36 -4.63
C ASP A 181 7.91 -13.32 -3.51
N ASP A 182 9.02 -12.82 -2.96
CA ASP A 182 9.02 -11.67 -2.05
C ASP A 182 8.41 -10.42 -2.71
N TYR A 183 8.70 -10.19 -3.98
CA TYR A 183 8.10 -9.09 -4.73
C TYR A 183 6.59 -9.26 -4.92
N VAL A 184 6.10 -10.46 -5.18
CA VAL A 184 4.67 -10.75 -5.39
C VAL A 184 3.83 -10.41 -4.15
N GLN A 185 4.38 -10.52 -2.94
CA GLN A 185 3.72 -10.08 -1.71
C GLN A 185 3.34 -8.59 -1.72
N ARG A 186 3.87 -7.80 -2.67
CA ARG A 186 3.38 -6.45 -2.96
C ARG A 186 1.87 -6.41 -3.21
N GLY A 187 1.30 -7.46 -3.81
CA GLY A 187 -0.14 -7.58 -4.06
C GLY A 187 -1.00 -7.43 -2.79
N GLU A 188 -0.48 -7.70 -1.60
CA GLU A 188 -1.18 -7.43 -0.35
C GLU A 188 -1.51 -5.94 -0.14
N SER A 189 -0.76 -5.03 -0.77
CA SER A 189 -1.10 -3.60 -0.73
C SER A 189 -2.43 -3.29 -1.41
N GLU A 190 -2.85 -4.09 -2.39
CA GLU A 190 -4.13 -3.96 -3.09
C GLU A 190 -5.30 -4.22 -2.13
N GLN A 191 -5.16 -5.18 -1.21
CA GLN A 191 -6.15 -5.44 -0.17
C GLN A 191 -6.26 -4.25 0.81
N ARG A 192 -5.13 -3.61 1.15
CA ARG A 192 -5.13 -2.41 2.01
C ARG A 192 -5.80 -1.23 1.33
N PHE A 193 -5.59 -1.08 0.02
CA PHE A 193 -6.28 -0.04 -0.76
C PHE A 193 -7.77 -0.33 -0.87
N ASP A 194 -8.17 -1.59 -1.01
CA ASP A 194 -9.57 -2.01 -0.99
C ASP A 194 -10.23 -1.71 0.37
N GLU A 195 -9.57 -2.01 1.48
CA GLU A 195 -10.04 -1.65 2.82
C GLU A 195 -10.19 -0.14 3.01
N LEU A 196 -9.27 0.66 2.49
CA LEU A 196 -9.36 2.11 2.50
C LEU A 196 -10.51 2.62 1.62
N LYS A 197 -10.60 2.13 0.38
CA LYS A 197 -11.61 2.56 -0.59
C LYS A 197 -13.02 2.15 -0.17
N ASN A 198 -13.22 0.86 0.06
CA ASN A 198 -14.53 0.26 0.26
C ASN A 198 -14.90 0.15 1.74
N GLY A 199 -13.93 -0.11 2.60
CA GLY A 199 -14.13 -0.24 4.04
C GLY A 199 -14.27 1.11 4.76
N LEU A 200 -13.39 2.04 4.48
CA LEU A 200 -13.35 3.38 5.07
C LEU A 200 -13.88 4.48 4.14
N GLU A 201 -14.37 4.11 2.94
CA GLU A 201 -15.00 5.03 2.00
C GLU A 201 -14.05 6.16 1.52
N LEU A 202 -12.75 5.86 1.33
CA LEU A 202 -11.77 6.82 0.82
C LEU A 202 -12.20 7.41 -0.53
N GLY A 203 -12.82 6.63 -1.41
CA GLY A 203 -13.34 7.08 -2.72
C GLY A 203 -14.44 8.16 -2.64
N ARG A 204 -14.73 8.70 -1.46
CA ARG A 204 -15.65 9.81 -1.25
C ARG A 204 -14.94 11.14 -0.95
N LEU A 205 -13.88 11.44 -1.70
CA LEU A 205 -13.23 12.75 -1.66
C LEU A 205 -14.12 13.79 -2.39
N SER A 206 -15.21 14.21 -1.75
CA SER A 206 -16.32 14.95 -2.36
C SER A 206 -16.29 16.47 -2.16
N CYS A 207 -15.20 17.02 -1.62
CA CYS A 207 -15.04 18.46 -1.49
C CYS A 207 -14.70 19.11 -2.84
N HIS A 208 -15.11 20.36 -3.06
CA HIS A 208 -14.78 21.08 -4.28
C HIS A 208 -13.27 21.43 -4.36
N ARG A 209 -12.66 21.83 -3.23
CA ARG A 209 -11.25 22.25 -3.17
C ARG A 209 -10.32 21.07 -3.03
N PHE A 210 -9.22 21.09 -3.79
CA PHE A 210 -8.18 20.03 -3.76
C PHE A 210 -7.59 19.83 -2.34
N LEU A 211 -7.19 20.90 -1.67
CA LEU A 211 -6.61 20.81 -0.32
C LEU A 211 -7.59 20.23 0.71
N ALA A 212 -8.90 20.49 0.57
CA ALA A 212 -9.89 19.89 1.45
C ALA A 212 -9.99 18.37 1.23
N ASN A 213 -9.91 17.90 -0.01
CA ASN A 213 -9.84 16.47 -0.32
C ASN A 213 -8.52 15.85 0.13
N PHE A 214 -7.41 16.57 0.02
CA PHE A 214 -6.13 16.09 0.54
C PHE A 214 -6.19 15.91 2.07
N TRP A 215 -6.76 16.86 2.79
CA TRP A 215 -6.98 16.72 4.23
C TRP A 215 -7.87 15.51 4.55
N ARG A 216 -8.93 15.28 3.80
CA ARG A 216 -9.77 14.08 3.96
C ARG A 216 -9.00 12.80 3.74
N LEU A 217 -8.14 12.74 2.70
CA LEU A 217 -7.26 11.59 2.48
C LEU A 217 -6.38 11.29 3.71
N LEU A 218 -5.77 12.33 4.29
CA LEU A 218 -4.94 12.17 5.50
C LEU A 218 -5.76 11.65 6.69
N LEU A 219 -7.00 12.10 6.85
CA LEU A 219 -7.90 11.58 7.89
C LEU A 219 -8.25 10.09 7.67
N HIS A 220 -8.45 9.66 6.42
CA HIS A 220 -8.68 8.24 6.12
C HIS A 220 -7.43 7.38 6.40
N VAL A 221 -6.25 7.88 6.07
CA VAL A 221 -4.98 7.22 6.40
C VAL A 221 -4.81 7.08 7.91
N ALA A 222 -5.07 8.15 8.66
CA ALA A 222 -5.02 8.13 10.13
C ALA A 222 -6.04 7.15 10.73
N ALA A 223 -7.28 7.14 10.22
CA ALA A 223 -8.32 6.21 10.66
C ALA A 223 -7.96 4.76 10.35
N TYR A 224 -7.33 4.49 9.20
CA TYR A 224 -6.85 3.17 8.83
C TYR A 224 -5.75 2.68 9.77
N ASN A 225 -4.76 3.52 10.06
CA ASN A 225 -3.70 3.18 10.99
C ASN A 225 -4.22 2.95 12.41
N LEU A 226 -5.18 3.75 12.86
CA LEU A 226 -5.84 3.55 14.16
C LEU A 226 -6.61 2.23 14.19
N LEU A 227 -7.31 1.88 13.11
CA LEU A 227 -7.99 0.59 13.00
C LEU A 227 -7.01 -0.58 13.09
N ASN A 228 -5.85 -0.49 12.43
CA ASN A 228 -4.81 -1.53 12.52
C ASN A 228 -4.25 -1.62 13.94
N ALA A 229 -3.98 -0.50 14.61
CA ALA A 229 -3.57 -0.50 16.01
C ALA A 229 -4.61 -1.16 16.94
N PHE A 230 -5.90 -1.00 16.63
CA PHE A 230 -6.96 -1.71 17.35
C PHE A 230 -7.01 -3.21 17.03
N ARG A 231 -6.78 -3.60 15.77
CA ARG A 231 -6.71 -5.01 15.37
C ARG A 231 -5.61 -5.76 16.11
N ASP A 232 -4.47 -5.09 16.31
CA ASP A 232 -3.28 -5.64 16.96
C ASP A 232 -3.34 -5.55 18.49
N ALA A 233 -4.38 -4.90 19.05
CA ALA A 233 -4.57 -4.79 20.48
C ALA A 233 -4.85 -6.16 21.10
N GLU A 234 -4.24 -6.45 22.27
CA GLU A 234 -4.35 -7.72 22.96
C GLU A 234 -5.81 -8.04 23.33
N GLU A 235 -6.57 -7.03 23.73
CA GLU A 235 -7.99 -7.12 24.11
C GLU A 235 -8.92 -7.36 22.93
N THR A 236 -8.42 -7.28 21.70
CA THR A 236 -9.25 -7.44 20.51
C THR A 236 -9.66 -8.89 20.31
N PRO A 237 -10.96 -9.20 20.29
CA PRO A 237 -11.45 -10.55 20.01
C PRO A 237 -10.93 -11.08 18.67
N ALA A 238 -10.61 -12.38 18.61
CA ALA A 238 -10.07 -13.02 17.41
C ALA A 238 -10.93 -12.77 16.15
N GLU A 239 -12.26 -12.72 16.31
CA GLU A 239 -13.21 -12.46 15.21
C GLU A 239 -13.11 -11.04 14.60
N LEU A 240 -12.50 -10.09 15.32
CA LEU A 240 -12.31 -8.71 14.86
C LEU A 240 -10.90 -8.45 14.35
N ARG A 241 -9.89 -9.22 14.76
CA ARG A 241 -8.49 -8.99 14.32
C ARG A 241 -8.31 -8.97 12.80
N HIS A 242 -9.06 -9.82 12.10
CA HIS A 242 -9.04 -9.90 10.64
C HIS A 242 -10.33 -9.37 9.98
N ALA A 243 -11.18 -8.71 10.76
CA ALA A 243 -12.45 -8.24 10.25
C ALA A 243 -12.29 -6.97 9.39
N GLN A 244 -13.10 -6.89 8.35
CA GLN A 244 -13.20 -5.69 7.51
C GLN A 244 -13.69 -4.47 8.31
N PRO A 245 -13.29 -3.24 7.92
CA PRO A 245 -13.67 -2.00 8.62
C PRO A 245 -15.18 -1.85 8.82
N ALA A 246 -16.00 -2.34 7.88
CA ALA A 246 -17.46 -2.31 8.00
C ALA A 246 -17.99 -3.09 9.22
N LYS A 247 -17.37 -4.24 9.55
CA LYS A 247 -17.71 -5.03 10.73
C LYS A 247 -17.33 -4.31 12.03
N TRP A 248 -16.16 -3.68 12.06
CA TRP A 248 -15.73 -2.83 13.15
C TRP A 248 -16.70 -1.68 13.37
N ARG A 249 -17.05 -0.97 12.30
CA ARG A 249 -18.00 0.13 12.35
C ARG A 249 -19.36 -0.30 12.90
N SER A 250 -19.89 -1.43 12.46
CA SER A 250 -21.20 -1.92 12.90
C SER A 250 -21.20 -2.39 14.36
N LYS A 251 -20.11 -2.99 14.82
CA LYS A 251 -20.03 -3.56 16.16
C LYS A 251 -19.58 -2.56 17.25
N LEU A 252 -18.69 -1.60 16.90
CA LEU A 252 -18.06 -0.74 17.90
C LEU A 252 -18.38 0.75 17.73
N PHE A 253 -18.59 1.24 16.51
CA PHE A 253 -18.75 2.68 16.28
C PHE A 253 -20.21 3.09 16.03
N LYS A 254 -21.05 2.21 15.49
CA LYS A 254 -22.48 2.48 15.31
C LYS A 254 -23.26 2.09 16.56
N VAL A 255 -23.02 2.79 17.64
CA VAL A 255 -23.71 2.60 18.90
C VAL A 255 -24.64 3.77 19.14
N ALA A 256 -25.88 3.49 19.57
CA ALA A 256 -26.80 4.52 19.97
C ALA A 256 -26.25 5.25 21.20
N ALA A 257 -26.28 6.56 21.19
CA ALA A 257 -25.84 7.37 22.32
C ALA A 257 -26.84 8.49 22.58
N LYS A 258 -27.11 8.79 23.85
CA LYS A 258 -27.84 9.96 24.25
C LYS A 258 -26.87 11.09 24.55
N ILE A 259 -27.03 12.21 23.86
CA ILE A 259 -26.21 13.40 24.08
C ILE A 259 -26.92 14.30 25.08
N VAL A 260 -26.30 14.53 26.23
CA VAL A 260 -26.76 15.46 27.25
C VAL A 260 -25.82 16.66 27.28
N THR A 261 -26.36 17.83 26.98
CA THR A 261 -25.60 19.08 26.96
C THR A 261 -25.96 19.95 28.14
N SER A 262 -24.95 20.52 28.79
CA SER A 262 -25.11 21.60 29.76
C SER A 262 -24.17 22.74 29.38
N THR A 263 -24.29 23.89 30.09
CA THR A 263 -23.40 25.05 29.85
C THR A 263 -21.90 24.76 29.94
N ARG A 264 -21.51 23.66 30.57
CA ARG A 264 -20.08 23.35 30.83
C ARG A 264 -19.66 21.94 30.37
N ARG A 265 -20.58 21.05 29.96
CA ARG A 265 -20.29 19.67 29.65
C ARG A 265 -21.17 19.14 28.52
N VAL A 266 -20.58 18.31 27.69
CA VAL A 266 -21.28 17.41 26.77
C VAL A 266 -21.03 16.00 27.28
N LEU A 267 -22.08 15.28 27.62
CA LEU A 267 -22.04 13.90 28.09
C LEU A 267 -22.61 12.99 27.01
N LEU A 268 -21.92 11.92 26.71
CA LEU A 268 -22.39 10.84 25.87
C LEU A 268 -22.78 9.65 26.76
N GLU A 269 -24.07 9.41 26.91
CA GLU A 269 -24.59 8.25 27.63
C GLU A 269 -24.72 7.07 26.66
N LEU A 270 -23.97 5.99 26.88
CA LEU A 270 -23.98 4.77 26.09
C LEU A 270 -24.87 3.71 26.76
N PRO A 271 -25.45 2.74 26.00
CA PRO A 271 -26.30 1.70 26.55
C PRO A 271 -25.53 0.79 27.53
N THR A 272 -26.06 0.57 28.71
CA THR A 272 -25.44 -0.28 29.74
C THR A 272 -25.34 -1.77 29.37
N HIS A 273 -26.17 -2.21 28.42
CA HIS A 273 -26.21 -3.61 27.94
C HIS A 273 -25.50 -3.82 26.61
N TRP A 274 -24.63 -2.91 26.20
CA TRP A 274 -23.86 -3.07 24.96
C TRP A 274 -22.79 -4.16 25.10
N PRO A 275 -22.85 -5.25 24.31
CA PRO A 275 -21.98 -6.42 24.50
C PRO A 275 -20.49 -6.13 24.29
N HIS A 276 -20.17 -5.06 23.55
CA HIS A 276 -18.79 -4.69 23.20
C HIS A 276 -18.24 -3.56 24.09
N TRP A 277 -18.94 -3.22 25.19
CA TRP A 277 -18.50 -2.18 26.12
C TRP A 277 -17.06 -2.39 26.63
N PRO A 278 -16.66 -3.60 27.11
CA PRO A 278 -15.30 -3.79 27.61
C PRO A 278 -14.22 -3.51 26.57
N LEU A 279 -14.46 -3.91 25.32
CA LEU A 279 -13.53 -3.63 24.23
C LEU A 279 -13.46 -2.14 23.89
N PHE A 280 -14.61 -1.47 23.84
CA PHE A 280 -14.68 -0.02 23.59
C PHE A 280 -13.95 0.77 24.71
N GLU A 281 -14.16 0.40 25.96
CA GLU A 281 -13.50 1.02 27.11
C GLU A 281 -11.97 0.83 27.06
N ALA A 282 -11.49 -0.38 26.78
CA ALA A 282 -10.06 -0.66 26.61
C ALA A 282 -9.43 0.18 25.50
N MET A 283 -10.12 0.32 24.36
CA MET A 283 -9.68 1.18 23.26
C MET A 283 -9.63 2.66 23.65
N CYS A 284 -10.65 3.16 24.35
CA CYS A 284 -10.66 4.53 24.84
C CYS A 284 -9.49 4.80 25.77
N GLN A 285 -9.20 3.88 26.71
CA GLN A 285 -8.07 4.00 27.63
C GLN A 285 -6.73 4.04 26.88
N ARG A 286 -6.54 3.21 25.87
CA ARG A 286 -5.33 3.24 25.01
C ARG A 286 -5.17 4.58 24.29
N VAL A 287 -6.23 5.07 23.65
CA VAL A 287 -6.19 6.37 22.97
C VAL A 287 -5.86 7.51 23.93
N LEU A 288 -6.47 7.50 25.13
CA LEU A 288 -6.21 8.50 26.16
C LEU A 288 -4.77 8.43 26.70
N ALA A 289 -4.15 7.27 26.72
CA ALA A 289 -2.75 7.11 27.12
C ALA A 289 -1.76 7.77 26.14
N PHE A 290 -2.11 7.89 24.85
CA PHE A 290 -1.29 8.55 23.83
C PHE A 290 -1.49 10.08 23.75
N ILE A 291 -2.52 10.62 24.40
CA ILE A 291 -2.73 12.08 24.41
C ILE A 291 -1.78 12.68 25.46
N PRO A 292 -0.79 13.52 25.05
CA PRO A 292 0.09 14.16 26.03
C PRO A 292 -0.73 15.05 26.97
N TYR A 293 -0.37 15.04 28.26
CA TYR A 293 -1.07 15.67 29.37
C TYR A 293 -1.13 17.22 29.29
N THR A 294 -1.87 17.75 28.36
CA THR A 294 -2.11 19.23 28.27
C THR A 294 -3.57 19.61 28.56
N THR A 295 -4.45 18.63 28.75
CA THR A 295 -5.86 18.89 29.12
C THR A 295 -6.24 18.07 30.35
N PRO A 296 -7.04 18.62 31.30
CA PRO A 296 -7.51 17.85 32.46
C PRO A 296 -8.33 16.66 31.98
N ARG A 297 -7.95 15.46 32.44
CA ARG A 297 -8.70 14.23 32.13
C ARG A 297 -10.14 14.41 32.54
N PRO A 298 -11.14 14.11 31.66
CA PRO A 298 -12.50 13.94 32.14
C PRO A 298 -12.53 12.82 33.17
N ALA A 299 -13.10 13.07 34.32
CA ALA A 299 -13.35 12.02 35.30
C ALA A 299 -14.34 11.04 34.65
N ILE A 300 -13.89 9.81 34.45
CA ILE A 300 -14.78 8.70 34.11
C ILE A 300 -15.43 8.29 35.42
N PRO A 301 -16.78 8.21 35.51
CA PRO A 301 -17.47 7.85 36.73
C PRO A 301 -17.20 6.41 37.15
#